data_6a7b31f37f34aa0874a2b19cb58d88d6
#
_entry.id   6a7b31f37f34aa0874a2b19cb58d88d6
#
_cell.length_a   1.000
_cell.length_b   1.000
_cell.length_c   1.000
_cell.angle_alpha   90.00
_cell.angle_beta   90.00
_cell.angle_gamma   90.00
#
_symmetry.space_group_name_H-M   'P 1'
#
loop_
_entity.id
_entity.type
_entity.pdbx_description
1 polymer ?
#
loop_
_entity_poly.entity_id
_entity_poly.type
_entity_poly.pdbx_seq_one_letter_code
_entity_poly.pdbx_strand_id
1 'polypeptide(L)'
;MKWVFWWGCWLMGVSGVMAQDHLVRETGPLSPEDELAALTVPEGFAISLFAAEPMIGKPINLATDARGRVWVSSTIEYPYAAAKDRWSDPQGSRVSDSRDAIKILEDSDGDGRADRVTDFADGLNIPTGVLPWHRPEHRDGCIAWSIPNLWYFADTDGDGKADLREVILGPLGYEKDTHGMISSLRLGPGGWVYATHGFNNTSVIRAKDGTSLELHSGNVFRFRPDGSRVEVWSRGQVNPFGLAFDRRGNLYSADCHSAPVYQLIPGAVYPSFGKPHDGLGFGPAMIEHTHGSTGIAGIAFLDGGIWGPEWEDHVLIGNPVTSRVNLDRIHFAGTTPRAGERPDFITSRDPWFRPVDLHLAADGTLYLADFYNRIIGHYEVPLDHPGRDRERGRIWRVAKKEGAGKRKRLEVLGTADPVTALSSTDPWERRRAAESLIEQPALGSVTPLRTALAETPDEDTHLRHALRVALKHCLTLPGAFSGIDEKDDADLAAIALAVPTADAAAWLLGCKGVPEGATDWAPRRRAHLAKHGSPEVVASLLAEEIALSANRESAQDADAFLGIAEA
;
A
#
# COMPACT_ATOMS: atom_id res chain seq x y z
N MET A 1 -24.07 23.55 40.20
CA MET A 1 -23.47 23.71 38.88
C MET A 1 -23.46 22.37 38.12
N LYS A 2 -24.61 21.95 37.62
CA LYS A 2 -24.78 20.76 36.78
C LYS A 2 -25.86 21.07 35.74
N TRP A 3 -25.49 21.68 34.61
CA TRP A 3 -26.38 21.89 33.45
C TRP A 3 -25.52 22.41 32.31
N VAL A 4 -24.83 21.56 31.58
CA VAL A 4 -24.34 21.75 30.19
C VAL A 4 -23.78 20.39 29.71
N PHE A 5 -24.60 19.43 29.33
CA PHE A 5 -24.18 18.24 28.58
C PHE A 5 -25.38 17.51 27.97
N TRP A 6 -26.31 18.21 27.30
CA TRP A 6 -27.46 17.53 26.68
C TRP A 6 -27.92 18.08 25.33
N TRP A 7 -27.12 18.93 24.67
CA TRP A 7 -27.50 19.47 23.36
C TRP A 7 -26.58 19.06 22.19
N GLY A 8 -25.55 18.26 22.42
CA GLY A 8 -24.63 17.79 21.38
C GLY A 8 -25.05 16.54 20.58
N CYS A 9 -25.92 15.71 21.14
CA CYS A 9 -26.26 14.42 20.51
C CYS A 9 -27.37 14.47 19.46
N TRP A 10 -28.18 15.54 19.41
CA TRP A 10 -29.27 15.65 18.42
C TRP A 10 -28.84 16.21 17.06
N LEU A 11 -27.76 16.95 17.00
CA LEU A 11 -27.23 17.47 15.73
C LEU A 11 -26.39 16.46 14.94
N MET A 12 -25.81 15.45 15.60
CA MET A 12 -25.11 14.39 14.88
C MET A 12 -26.04 13.37 14.21
N GLY A 13 -27.24 13.16 14.74
CA GLY A 13 -28.21 12.23 14.15
C GLY A 13 -28.82 12.72 12.83
N VAL A 14 -29.04 14.03 12.69
CA VAL A 14 -29.62 14.62 11.48
C VAL A 14 -28.56 14.79 10.38
N SER A 15 -27.30 15.08 10.74
CA SER A 15 -26.20 15.16 9.78
C SER A 15 -25.83 13.78 9.21
N GLY A 16 -26.01 12.70 9.98
CA GLY A 16 -25.74 11.32 9.52
C GLY A 16 -26.73 10.85 8.45
N VAL A 17 -28.02 11.17 8.59
CA VAL A 17 -29.06 10.75 7.62
C VAL A 17 -28.93 11.53 6.31
N MET A 18 -28.62 12.84 6.36
CA MET A 18 -28.44 13.65 5.14
C MET A 18 -27.13 13.33 4.40
N ALA A 19 -26.09 12.80 5.10
CA ALA A 19 -24.83 12.38 4.48
C ALA A 19 -24.93 11.03 3.75
N GLN A 20 -25.95 10.21 3.99
CA GLN A 20 -26.11 8.87 3.40
C GLN A 20 -26.79 8.88 2.03
N ASP A 21 -27.69 9.84 1.77
CA ASP A 21 -28.47 9.86 0.52
C ASP A 21 -27.61 10.03 -0.74
N HIS A 22 -26.46 10.72 -0.66
CA HIS A 22 -25.55 10.87 -1.81
C HIS A 22 -24.70 9.62 -2.11
N LEU A 23 -24.61 8.67 -1.18
CA LEU A 23 -23.87 7.42 -1.36
C LEU A 23 -24.69 6.35 -2.10
N VAL A 24 -26.01 6.51 -2.16
CA VAL A 24 -26.93 5.68 -2.93
C VAL A 24 -27.43 6.46 -4.13
N ARG A 25 -27.01 6.11 -5.34
CA ARG A 25 -27.43 6.84 -6.53
C ARG A 25 -28.91 6.64 -6.83
N GLU A 26 -29.60 7.68 -7.25
CA GLU A 26 -31.02 7.62 -7.58
C GLU A 26 -31.30 6.99 -8.96
N THR A 27 -30.32 7.04 -9.86
CA THR A 27 -30.43 6.50 -11.23
C THR A 27 -30.47 4.97 -11.23
N GLY A 28 -31.09 4.40 -12.29
CA GLY A 28 -30.94 2.99 -12.64
C GLY A 28 -29.63 2.70 -13.37
N PRO A 29 -29.30 1.41 -13.54
CA PRO A 29 -28.13 1.00 -14.31
C PRO A 29 -28.34 1.26 -15.81
N LEU A 30 -27.26 1.64 -16.50
CA LEU A 30 -27.22 1.72 -17.96
C LEU A 30 -26.83 0.35 -18.56
N SER A 31 -27.18 0.14 -19.84
CA SER A 31 -26.57 -0.94 -20.62
C SER A 31 -25.08 -0.68 -20.83
N PRO A 32 -24.25 -1.70 -21.14
CA PRO A 32 -22.84 -1.48 -21.44
C PRO A 32 -22.61 -0.47 -22.58
N GLU A 33 -23.48 -0.46 -23.61
CA GLU A 33 -23.43 0.45 -24.74
C GLU A 33 -23.77 1.89 -24.35
N ASP A 34 -24.80 2.07 -23.52
CA ASP A 34 -25.19 3.40 -23.00
C ASP A 34 -24.15 3.97 -22.04
N GLU A 35 -23.54 3.12 -21.21
CA GLU A 35 -22.44 3.56 -20.36
C GLU A 35 -21.21 3.94 -21.19
N LEU A 36 -20.84 3.15 -22.22
CA LEU A 36 -19.76 3.53 -23.12
C LEU A 36 -19.98 4.93 -23.71
N ALA A 37 -21.22 5.25 -24.09
CA ALA A 37 -21.58 6.58 -24.60
C ALA A 37 -21.54 7.68 -23.51
N ALA A 38 -21.55 7.31 -22.23
CA ALA A 38 -21.43 8.22 -21.11
C ALA A 38 -19.97 8.49 -20.69
N LEU A 39 -19.02 7.66 -21.13
CA LEU A 39 -17.59 7.79 -20.84
C LEU A 39 -16.91 8.77 -21.79
N THR A 40 -15.97 9.53 -21.28
CA THR A 40 -15.13 10.45 -22.06
C THR A 40 -13.66 10.21 -21.72
N VAL A 41 -12.82 10.09 -22.76
CA VAL A 41 -11.36 9.95 -22.68
C VAL A 41 -10.69 11.10 -23.44
N PRO A 42 -9.40 11.42 -23.17
CA PRO A 42 -8.67 12.47 -23.89
C PRO A 42 -8.59 12.20 -25.41
N GLU A 43 -8.40 13.29 -26.16
CA GLU A 43 -8.08 13.19 -27.58
C GLU A 43 -6.85 12.29 -27.80
N GLY A 44 -6.84 11.49 -28.88
CA GLY A 44 -5.79 10.52 -29.16
C GLY A 44 -6.01 9.14 -28.54
N PHE A 45 -7.01 8.97 -27.66
CA PHE A 45 -7.38 7.68 -27.08
C PHE A 45 -8.74 7.21 -27.60
N ALA A 46 -8.94 5.90 -27.54
CA ALA A 46 -10.22 5.24 -27.75
C ALA A 46 -10.53 4.36 -26.53
N ILE A 47 -11.77 4.40 -26.09
CA ILE A 47 -12.31 3.48 -25.09
C ILE A 47 -13.29 2.53 -25.74
N SER A 48 -13.24 1.26 -25.39
CA SER A 48 -14.14 0.21 -25.86
C SER A 48 -14.50 -0.74 -24.72
N LEU A 49 -15.60 -1.45 -24.86
CA LEU A 49 -15.98 -2.51 -23.95
C LEU A 49 -15.13 -3.75 -24.23
N PHE A 50 -14.39 -4.24 -23.25
CA PHE A 50 -13.66 -5.50 -23.35
C PHE A 50 -14.51 -6.68 -22.89
N ALA A 51 -15.18 -6.57 -21.74
CA ALA A 51 -16.09 -7.59 -21.21
C ALA A 51 -17.16 -6.95 -20.34
N ALA A 52 -18.33 -7.57 -20.27
CA ALA A 52 -19.44 -7.15 -19.42
C ALA A 52 -20.21 -8.36 -18.88
N GLU A 53 -21.20 -8.07 -18.05
CA GLU A 53 -22.18 -9.06 -17.63
C GLU A 53 -22.92 -9.68 -18.86
N PRO A 54 -23.21 -10.97 -18.88
CA PRO A 54 -23.03 -11.97 -17.81
C PRO A 54 -21.66 -12.67 -17.82
N MET A 55 -20.75 -12.34 -18.74
CA MET A 55 -19.42 -12.97 -18.86
C MET A 55 -18.57 -12.72 -17.62
N ILE A 56 -18.66 -11.50 -17.10
CA ILE A 56 -17.97 -11.05 -15.89
C ILE A 56 -18.97 -10.36 -14.95
N GLY A 57 -18.79 -10.52 -13.62
CA GLY A 57 -19.51 -9.77 -12.60
C GLY A 57 -18.53 -9.27 -11.55
N LYS A 58 -18.75 -8.06 -11.04
CA LYS A 58 -17.97 -7.44 -9.94
C LYS A 58 -16.45 -7.64 -10.06
N PRO A 59 -15.78 -7.17 -11.13
CA PRO A 59 -14.34 -7.23 -11.23
C PRO A 59 -13.70 -6.31 -10.19
N ILE A 60 -12.72 -6.82 -9.42
CA ILE A 60 -11.99 -6.02 -8.43
C ILE A 60 -10.55 -5.78 -8.89
N ASN A 61 -9.81 -6.82 -9.27
CA ASN A 61 -8.42 -6.66 -9.73
C ASN A 61 -8.19 -7.29 -11.09
N LEU A 62 -7.24 -6.70 -11.81
CA LEU A 62 -6.85 -7.09 -13.16
C LEU A 62 -5.35 -7.35 -13.24
N ALA A 63 -4.97 -8.32 -14.07
CA ALA A 63 -3.60 -8.52 -14.50
C ALA A 63 -3.58 -9.10 -15.92
N THR A 64 -2.46 -8.95 -16.64
CA THR A 64 -2.25 -9.63 -17.91
C THR A 64 -1.10 -10.61 -17.81
N ASP A 65 -1.20 -11.72 -18.52
CA ASP A 65 -0.09 -12.66 -18.65
C ASP A 65 0.74 -12.39 -19.92
N ALA A 66 1.79 -13.18 -20.11
CA ALA A 66 2.69 -13.05 -21.26
C ALA A 66 2.03 -13.38 -22.62
N ARG A 67 0.85 -14.01 -22.62
CA ARG A 67 0.03 -14.28 -23.80
C ARG A 67 -0.99 -13.17 -24.10
N GLY A 68 -1.04 -12.13 -23.24
CA GLY A 68 -1.99 -11.02 -23.37
C GLY A 68 -3.39 -11.33 -22.84
N ARG A 69 -3.61 -12.47 -22.19
CA ARG A 69 -4.90 -12.80 -21.56
C ARG A 69 -5.11 -11.95 -20.32
N VAL A 70 -6.33 -11.54 -20.08
CA VAL A 70 -6.71 -10.73 -18.92
C VAL A 70 -7.22 -11.64 -17.80
N TRP A 71 -6.54 -11.60 -16.67
CA TRP A 71 -6.90 -12.32 -15.46
C TRP A 71 -7.65 -11.39 -14.52
N VAL A 72 -8.76 -11.87 -13.97
CA VAL A 72 -9.70 -11.04 -13.21
C VAL A 72 -10.13 -11.75 -11.93
N SER A 73 -10.08 -11.05 -10.80
CA SER A 73 -10.84 -11.45 -9.61
C SER A 73 -12.29 -10.99 -9.77
N SER A 74 -13.20 -11.94 -10.02
CA SER A 74 -14.64 -11.73 -10.10
C SER A 74 -15.26 -12.03 -8.75
N THR A 75 -15.73 -10.98 -8.04
CA THR A 75 -16.05 -11.05 -6.61
C THR A 75 -17.49 -10.63 -6.37
N ILE A 76 -18.41 -11.49 -6.78
CA ILE A 76 -19.86 -11.26 -6.78
C ILE A 76 -20.41 -11.20 -5.35
N GLU A 77 -19.82 -11.98 -4.43
CA GLU A 77 -20.27 -12.05 -3.04
C GLU A 77 -19.74 -10.90 -2.16
N TYR A 78 -18.81 -10.08 -2.68
CA TYR A 78 -18.29 -8.93 -1.94
C TYR A 78 -19.40 -7.97 -1.49
N PRO A 79 -19.43 -7.50 -0.26
CA PRO A 79 -18.43 -7.68 0.81
C PRO A 79 -18.74 -8.79 1.83
N TYR A 80 -19.53 -9.79 1.47
CA TYR A 80 -20.06 -10.80 2.39
C TYR A 80 -19.21 -12.06 2.40
N ALA A 81 -18.28 -12.16 3.35
CA ALA A 81 -17.47 -13.35 3.54
C ALA A 81 -18.34 -14.58 3.84
N ALA A 82 -18.08 -15.67 3.15
CA ALA A 82 -18.75 -16.94 3.45
C ALA A 82 -18.35 -17.46 4.82
N ALA A 83 -19.34 -17.87 5.60
CA ALA A 83 -19.12 -18.50 6.89
C ALA A 83 -18.39 -19.85 6.76
N LYS A 84 -17.69 -20.26 7.83
CA LYS A 84 -16.83 -21.46 7.81
C LYS A 84 -17.59 -22.77 7.60
N ASP A 85 -18.88 -22.83 7.88
CA ASP A 85 -19.74 -23.98 7.63
C ASP A 85 -20.00 -24.25 6.13
N ARG A 86 -19.74 -23.24 5.27
CA ARG A 86 -19.75 -23.37 3.80
C ARG A 86 -18.41 -23.80 3.22
N TRP A 87 -17.36 -23.91 4.03
CA TRP A 87 -16.04 -24.28 3.55
C TRP A 87 -15.92 -25.80 3.33
N SER A 88 -15.30 -26.21 2.24
CA SER A 88 -15.07 -27.63 1.92
C SER A 88 -14.04 -28.30 2.84
N ASP A 89 -13.14 -27.50 3.40
CA ASP A 89 -12.04 -27.93 4.28
C ASP A 89 -11.66 -26.82 5.27
N PRO A 90 -10.87 -27.09 6.30
CA PRO A 90 -10.49 -26.09 7.30
C PRO A 90 -9.68 -24.91 6.76
N GLN A 91 -9.10 -25.02 5.57
CA GLN A 91 -8.31 -23.99 4.92
C GLN A 91 -9.17 -23.06 4.06
N GLY A 92 -10.43 -23.45 3.75
CA GLY A 92 -11.35 -22.69 2.92
C GLY A 92 -10.95 -22.71 1.44
N SER A 93 -10.43 -23.85 0.95
CA SER A 93 -10.00 -24.00 -0.43
C SER A 93 -11.12 -23.86 -1.45
N ARG A 94 -12.36 -24.22 -1.06
CA ARG A 94 -13.60 -23.99 -1.80
C ARG A 94 -14.72 -23.62 -0.86
N VAL A 95 -15.65 -22.82 -1.37
CA VAL A 95 -16.88 -22.43 -0.69
C VAL A 95 -18.07 -22.95 -1.49
N SER A 96 -18.98 -23.66 -0.81
CA SER A 96 -20.21 -24.15 -1.45
C SER A 96 -21.10 -22.97 -1.86
N ASP A 97 -21.71 -23.09 -3.04
CA ASP A 97 -22.61 -22.09 -3.64
C ASP A 97 -22.00 -20.69 -3.81
N SER A 98 -20.66 -20.57 -3.82
CA SER A 98 -20.01 -19.32 -4.15
C SER A 98 -19.92 -19.13 -5.67
N ARG A 99 -20.23 -17.90 -6.11
CA ARG A 99 -20.09 -17.47 -7.52
C ARG A 99 -18.77 -16.73 -7.77
N ASP A 100 -17.95 -16.59 -6.72
CA ASP A 100 -16.67 -15.91 -6.79
C ASP A 100 -15.62 -16.78 -7.48
N ALA A 101 -14.84 -16.17 -8.38
CA ALA A 101 -13.86 -16.89 -9.18
C ALA A 101 -12.69 -16.00 -9.60
N ILE A 102 -11.55 -16.62 -9.89
CA ILE A 102 -10.56 -16.04 -10.79
C ILE A 102 -10.90 -16.46 -12.21
N LYS A 103 -11.08 -15.49 -13.09
CA LYS A 103 -11.42 -15.71 -14.50
C LYS A 103 -10.28 -15.34 -15.42
N ILE A 104 -10.17 -16.05 -16.54
CA ILE A 104 -9.29 -15.71 -17.66
C ILE A 104 -10.17 -15.28 -18.83
N LEU A 105 -9.93 -14.09 -19.35
CA LEU A 105 -10.61 -13.52 -20.50
C LEU A 105 -9.65 -13.46 -21.68
N GLU A 106 -10.08 -13.91 -22.84
CA GLU A 106 -9.30 -13.94 -24.07
C GLU A 106 -10.04 -13.23 -25.21
N ASP A 107 -9.32 -12.39 -25.92
CA ASP A 107 -9.69 -11.84 -27.23
C ASP A 107 -8.98 -12.70 -28.27
N SER A 108 -9.67 -13.73 -28.79
CA SER A 108 -9.03 -14.74 -29.64
C SER A 108 -9.02 -14.37 -31.13
N ASP A 109 -9.86 -13.42 -31.53
CA ASP A 109 -9.95 -12.92 -32.91
C ASP A 109 -9.29 -11.55 -33.12
N GLY A 110 -8.89 -10.88 -32.04
CA GLY A 110 -8.12 -9.64 -32.07
C GLY A 110 -8.97 -8.39 -32.29
N ASP A 111 -10.28 -8.44 -32.06
CA ASP A 111 -11.19 -7.31 -32.26
C ASP A 111 -11.19 -6.31 -31.06
N GLY A 112 -10.52 -6.65 -29.99
CA GLY A 112 -10.42 -5.83 -28.77
C GLY A 112 -11.52 -6.11 -27.75
N ARG A 113 -12.28 -7.20 -27.91
CA ARG A 113 -13.30 -7.69 -26.98
C ARG A 113 -12.98 -9.13 -26.58
N ALA A 114 -13.30 -9.48 -25.37
CA ALA A 114 -13.19 -10.87 -24.94
C ALA A 114 -14.30 -11.72 -25.56
N ASP A 115 -13.94 -12.78 -26.26
CA ASP A 115 -14.86 -13.76 -26.85
C ASP A 115 -14.81 -15.11 -26.12
N ARG A 116 -13.82 -15.33 -25.26
CA ARG A 116 -13.69 -16.52 -24.41
C ARG A 116 -13.51 -16.14 -22.95
N VAL A 117 -14.21 -16.85 -22.07
CA VAL A 117 -14.05 -16.74 -20.63
C VAL A 117 -13.88 -18.13 -20.02
N THR A 118 -12.90 -18.26 -19.14
CA THR A 118 -12.67 -19.47 -18.35
C THR A 118 -12.73 -19.12 -16.88
N ASP A 119 -13.57 -19.84 -16.11
CA ASP A 119 -13.49 -19.84 -14.65
C ASP A 119 -12.30 -20.68 -14.24
N PHE A 120 -11.15 -20.03 -14.09
CA PHE A 120 -9.89 -20.71 -13.82
C PHE A 120 -9.86 -21.32 -12.41
N ALA A 121 -10.25 -20.54 -11.38
CA ALA A 121 -10.42 -21.02 -10.02
C ALA A 121 -11.77 -20.54 -9.49
N ASP A 122 -12.67 -21.45 -9.24
CA ASP A 122 -14.05 -21.22 -8.81
C ASP A 122 -14.27 -21.49 -7.30
N GLY A 123 -15.46 -21.17 -6.82
CA GLY A 123 -15.85 -21.45 -5.43
C GLY A 123 -14.98 -20.74 -4.41
N LEU A 124 -14.56 -19.51 -4.70
CA LEU A 124 -13.69 -18.71 -3.85
C LEU A 124 -14.49 -17.89 -2.82
N ASN A 125 -13.79 -17.26 -1.90
CA ASN A 125 -14.35 -16.44 -0.83
C ASN A 125 -13.76 -15.04 -0.91
N ILE A 126 -14.46 -14.13 -1.58
CA ILE A 126 -14.03 -12.74 -1.84
C ILE A 126 -12.59 -12.69 -2.37
N PRO A 127 -12.33 -13.23 -3.58
CA PRO A 127 -11.00 -13.15 -4.17
C PRO A 127 -10.66 -11.71 -4.53
N THR A 128 -9.48 -11.27 -4.09
CA THR A 128 -8.88 -9.99 -4.46
C THR A 128 -7.40 -10.17 -4.75
N GLY A 129 -6.81 -9.24 -5.50
CA GLY A 129 -5.39 -9.35 -5.86
C GLY A 129 -5.09 -10.61 -6.67
N VAL A 130 -5.02 -10.50 -7.98
CA VAL A 130 -4.65 -11.59 -8.88
C VAL A 130 -3.32 -11.28 -9.54
N LEU A 131 -2.42 -12.28 -9.56
CA LEU A 131 -1.13 -12.21 -10.23
C LEU A 131 -0.91 -13.50 -11.02
N PRO A 132 -0.94 -13.45 -12.37
CA PRO A 132 -0.56 -14.59 -13.19
C PRO A 132 0.87 -15.01 -12.83
N TRP A 133 1.00 -16.25 -12.39
CA TRP A 133 2.25 -16.83 -11.96
C TRP A 133 2.19 -18.34 -12.16
N HIS A 134 3.12 -18.91 -12.93
CA HIS A 134 3.18 -20.36 -13.09
C HIS A 134 4.55 -20.88 -12.71
N ARG A 135 4.58 -22.06 -12.13
CA ARG A 135 5.81 -22.84 -11.94
C ARG A 135 6.13 -23.55 -13.26
N PRO A 136 7.40 -23.88 -13.52
CA PRO A 136 7.81 -24.51 -14.80
C PRO A 136 7.06 -25.80 -15.13
N GLU A 137 6.60 -26.53 -14.11
CA GLU A 137 5.86 -27.79 -14.24
C GLU A 137 4.36 -27.60 -14.57
N HIS A 138 3.82 -26.38 -14.46
CA HIS A 138 2.41 -26.11 -14.66
C HIS A 138 2.18 -25.25 -15.90
N ARG A 139 1.12 -25.51 -16.64
CA ARG A 139 0.79 -24.77 -17.86
C ARG A 139 0.32 -23.35 -17.56
N ASP A 140 -0.60 -23.22 -16.66
CA ASP A 140 -1.19 -21.96 -16.20
C ASP A 140 -1.26 -21.94 -14.68
N GLY A 141 -1.14 -20.75 -14.10
CA GLY A 141 -1.27 -20.57 -12.66
C GLY A 141 -1.36 -19.11 -12.27
N CYS A 142 -1.81 -18.88 -11.06
CA CYS A 142 -1.83 -17.53 -10.46
C CYS A 142 -1.65 -17.59 -8.94
N ILE A 143 -1.17 -16.48 -8.41
CA ILE A 143 -1.25 -16.17 -6.98
C ILE A 143 -2.44 -15.23 -6.79
N ALA A 144 -3.34 -15.55 -5.85
CA ALA A 144 -4.47 -14.71 -5.53
C ALA A 144 -4.83 -14.81 -4.05
N TRP A 145 -5.47 -13.76 -3.54
CA TRP A 145 -6.13 -13.81 -2.26
C TRP A 145 -7.51 -14.45 -2.41
N SER A 146 -7.85 -15.34 -1.50
CA SER A 146 -9.21 -15.79 -1.22
C SER A 146 -9.27 -16.15 0.25
N ILE A 147 -10.22 -15.59 0.99
CA ILE A 147 -10.32 -15.77 2.44
C ILE A 147 -10.16 -17.23 2.84
N PRO A 148 -9.28 -17.56 3.80
CA PRO A 148 -8.45 -16.64 4.60
C PRO A 148 -6.97 -16.62 4.18
N ASN A 149 -6.61 -17.03 2.96
CA ASN A 149 -5.22 -17.29 2.58
C ASN A 149 -4.80 -16.59 1.28
N LEU A 150 -3.50 -16.41 1.12
CA LEU A 150 -2.86 -16.26 -0.19
C LEU A 150 -2.64 -17.66 -0.77
N TRP A 151 -3.20 -17.88 -1.95
CA TRP A 151 -3.22 -19.17 -2.63
C TRP A 151 -2.36 -19.15 -3.87
N TYR A 152 -1.77 -20.29 -4.20
CA TYR A 152 -1.33 -20.63 -5.53
C TYR A 152 -2.35 -21.58 -6.16
N PHE A 153 -2.92 -21.15 -7.27
CA PHE A 153 -3.81 -21.95 -8.11
C PHE A 153 -3.08 -22.34 -9.37
N ALA A 154 -3.20 -23.59 -9.79
CA ALA A 154 -2.57 -24.06 -11.03
C ALA A 154 -3.41 -25.12 -11.75
N ASP A 155 -3.31 -25.08 -13.08
CA ASP A 155 -3.77 -26.11 -14.00
C ASP A 155 -2.63 -27.12 -14.20
N THR A 156 -2.79 -28.34 -13.67
CA THR A 156 -1.78 -29.40 -13.73
C THR A 156 -2.09 -30.45 -14.80
N ASP A 157 -3.33 -30.54 -15.27
CA ASP A 157 -3.76 -31.53 -16.28
C ASP A 157 -4.02 -30.92 -17.67
N GLY A 158 -4.03 -29.59 -17.79
CA GLY A 158 -4.10 -28.86 -19.05
C GLY A 158 -5.52 -28.61 -19.56
N ASP A 159 -6.54 -28.73 -18.70
CA ASP A 159 -7.95 -28.47 -19.06
C ASP A 159 -8.34 -26.98 -19.02
N GLY A 160 -7.43 -26.12 -18.53
CA GLY A 160 -7.62 -24.68 -18.41
C GLY A 160 -8.23 -24.25 -17.08
N LYS A 161 -8.39 -25.15 -16.10
CA LYS A 161 -8.90 -24.89 -14.76
C LYS A 161 -7.89 -25.27 -13.69
N ALA A 162 -7.94 -24.60 -12.56
CA ALA A 162 -7.08 -24.92 -11.43
C ALA A 162 -7.60 -26.13 -10.67
N ASP A 163 -6.89 -27.24 -10.78
CA ASP A 163 -7.05 -28.46 -9.99
C ASP A 163 -6.12 -28.47 -8.77
N LEU A 164 -4.99 -27.75 -8.80
CA LEU A 164 -4.13 -27.52 -7.65
C LEU A 164 -4.49 -26.22 -6.90
N ARG A 165 -4.63 -26.33 -5.57
CA ARG A 165 -4.90 -25.21 -4.65
C ARG A 165 -3.96 -25.31 -3.45
N GLU A 166 -2.88 -24.55 -3.46
CA GLU A 166 -1.86 -24.56 -2.41
C GLU A 166 -1.87 -23.25 -1.62
N VAL A 167 -1.89 -23.33 -0.28
CA VAL A 167 -1.70 -22.15 0.58
C VAL A 167 -0.25 -21.72 0.52
N ILE A 168 0.00 -20.50 0.07
CA ILE A 168 1.32 -19.87 0.10
C ILE A 168 1.60 -19.27 1.48
N LEU A 169 0.67 -18.43 1.96
CA LEU A 169 0.74 -17.73 3.25
C LEU A 169 -0.66 -17.61 3.84
N GLY A 170 -0.77 -17.79 5.15
CA GLY A 170 -2.03 -17.63 5.86
C GLY A 170 -2.14 -18.49 7.12
N PRO A 171 -3.29 -18.44 7.83
CA PRO A 171 -4.41 -17.54 7.56
C PRO A 171 -4.10 -16.08 7.91
N LEU A 172 -4.67 -15.14 7.17
CA LEU A 172 -4.61 -13.72 7.43
C LEU A 172 -5.97 -13.21 7.92
N GLY A 173 -5.96 -12.10 8.67
CA GLY A 173 -7.17 -11.51 9.23
C GLY A 173 -8.10 -10.93 8.16
N TYR A 174 -9.38 -11.17 8.33
CA TYR A 174 -10.47 -10.65 7.49
C TYR A 174 -11.76 -10.39 8.32
N GLU A 175 -11.81 -10.92 9.54
CA GLU A 175 -13.04 -11.01 10.33
C GLU A 175 -13.55 -9.65 10.80
N LYS A 176 -12.66 -8.67 10.93
CA LYS A 176 -13.05 -7.33 11.36
C LYS A 176 -13.50 -6.46 10.20
N ASP A 177 -12.91 -6.65 9.02
CA ASP A 177 -13.18 -5.83 7.86
C ASP A 177 -12.84 -6.56 6.55
N THR A 178 -13.85 -6.82 5.71
CA THR A 178 -13.65 -7.41 4.39
C THR A 178 -13.24 -6.40 3.31
N HIS A 179 -13.13 -5.11 3.64
CA HIS A 179 -12.50 -4.09 2.79
C HIS A 179 -11.01 -3.93 3.08
N GLY A 180 -10.59 -4.26 4.31
CA GLY A 180 -9.22 -4.15 4.78
C GLY A 180 -8.41 -5.43 4.62
N MET A 181 -8.62 -6.19 3.56
CA MET A 181 -7.87 -7.42 3.27
C MET A 181 -6.70 -7.13 2.33
N ILE A 182 -6.17 -8.19 1.71
CA ILE A 182 -5.22 -8.06 0.61
C ILE A 182 -5.97 -7.52 -0.62
N SER A 183 -5.53 -6.40 -1.19
CA SER A 183 -6.24 -5.75 -2.30
C SER A 183 -5.43 -5.67 -3.59
N SER A 184 -4.13 -5.83 -3.54
CA SER A 184 -3.25 -5.82 -4.71
C SER A 184 -2.11 -6.79 -4.54
N LEU A 185 -1.73 -7.41 -5.66
CA LEU A 185 -0.50 -8.20 -5.80
C LEU A 185 0.28 -7.65 -6.99
N ARG A 186 1.56 -7.35 -6.80
CA ARG A 186 2.43 -6.86 -7.88
C ARG A 186 3.79 -7.55 -7.82
N LEU A 187 4.23 -8.13 -8.93
CA LEU A 187 5.60 -8.61 -9.06
C LEU A 187 6.54 -7.41 -9.18
N GLY A 188 7.52 -7.36 -8.30
CA GLY A 188 8.51 -6.28 -8.25
C GLY A 188 9.94 -6.75 -8.43
N PRO A 189 10.90 -5.85 -8.20
CA PRO A 189 12.32 -6.16 -8.35
C PRO A 189 12.76 -7.37 -7.53
N GLY A 190 13.73 -8.12 -8.07
CA GLY A 190 14.31 -9.29 -7.40
C GLY A 190 13.36 -10.48 -7.24
N GLY A 191 12.22 -10.51 -7.97
CA GLY A 191 11.25 -11.61 -7.93
C GLY A 191 10.42 -11.68 -6.65
N TRP A 192 10.24 -10.54 -5.96
CA TRP A 192 9.33 -10.40 -4.85
C TRP A 192 7.92 -10.09 -5.31
N VAL A 193 6.93 -10.64 -4.65
CA VAL A 193 5.53 -10.23 -4.76
C VAL A 193 5.22 -9.24 -3.65
N TYR A 194 4.76 -8.06 -4.01
CA TYR A 194 4.32 -7.01 -3.09
C TYR A 194 2.82 -7.09 -2.91
N ALA A 195 2.37 -6.93 -1.67
CA ALA A 195 0.97 -7.04 -1.29
C ALA A 195 0.58 -5.96 -0.29
N THR A 196 -0.68 -5.50 -0.38
CA THR A 196 -1.29 -4.62 0.61
C THR A 196 -1.89 -5.43 1.75
N HIS A 197 -1.99 -4.82 2.93
CA HIS A 197 -2.79 -5.29 4.05
C HIS A 197 -3.56 -4.10 4.59
N GLY A 198 -4.87 -4.19 4.63
CA GLY A 198 -5.72 -3.02 4.80
C GLY A 198 -6.28 -2.83 6.22
N PHE A 199 -7.27 -1.97 6.28
CA PHE A 199 -7.83 -1.39 7.49
C PHE A 199 -8.36 -2.44 8.48
N ASN A 200 -8.14 -2.17 9.78
CA ASN A 200 -8.74 -2.83 10.94
C ASN A 200 -8.38 -4.32 11.18
N ASN A 201 -7.90 -5.05 10.19
CA ASN A 201 -7.51 -6.44 10.38
C ASN A 201 -6.13 -6.57 11.05
N THR A 202 -5.91 -7.71 11.68
CA THR A 202 -4.62 -8.10 12.25
C THR A 202 -4.24 -9.46 11.70
N SER A 203 -3.01 -9.60 11.24
CA SER A 203 -2.48 -10.85 10.69
C SER A 203 -1.14 -11.18 11.28
N VAL A 204 -0.92 -12.44 11.64
CA VAL A 204 0.39 -12.99 11.95
C VAL A 204 0.77 -13.95 10.83
N ILE A 205 1.71 -13.53 9.99
CA ILE A 205 2.13 -14.27 8.81
C ILE A 205 3.45 -14.99 9.13
N ARG A 206 3.52 -16.28 8.79
CA ARG A 206 4.73 -17.10 8.95
C ARG A 206 5.13 -17.69 7.61
N ALA A 207 6.38 -17.47 7.21
CA ALA A 207 6.95 -18.05 5.99
C ALA A 207 7.67 -19.38 6.28
N LYS A 208 7.99 -20.13 5.21
CA LYS A 208 8.63 -21.45 5.31
C LYS A 208 10.05 -21.40 5.89
N ASP A 209 10.78 -20.29 5.74
CA ASP A 209 12.12 -20.07 6.33
C ASP A 209 12.10 -19.67 7.82
N GLY A 210 10.90 -19.58 8.42
CA GLY A 210 10.71 -19.18 9.81
C GLY A 210 10.57 -17.67 10.03
N THR A 211 10.73 -16.84 8.99
CA THR A 211 10.42 -15.42 9.10
C THR A 211 8.95 -15.21 9.40
N SER A 212 8.63 -14.24 10.23
CA SER A 212 7.26 -13.93 10.60
C SER A 212 7.03 -12.42 10.70
N LEU A 213 5.81 -12.01 10.39
CA LEU A 213 5.33 -10.63 10.49
C LEU A 213 4.08 -10.57 11.35
N GLU A 214 3.94 -9.49 12.10
CA GLU A 214 2.66 -9.03 12.62
C GLU A 214 2.28 -7.74 11.90
N LEU A 215 1.10 -7.76 11.27
CA LEU A 215 0.53 -6.63 10.55
C LEU A 215 -0.78 -6.23 11.23
N HIS A 216 -0.96 -4.93 11.42
CA HIS A 216 -2.19 -4.38 11.97
C HIS A 216 -2.61 -3.16 11.17
N SER A 217 -3.85 -3.20 10.61
CA SER A 217 -4.37 -2.15 9.74
C SER A 217 -3.51 -1.97 8.47
N GLY A 218 -3.43 -0.76 7.88
CA GLY A 218 -2.70 -0.53 6.64
C GLY A 218 -1.20 -0.82 6.73
N ASN A 219 -0.72 -1.62 5.81
CA ASN A 219 0.69 -1.95 5.61
C ASN A 219 0.93 -2.39 4.17
N VAL A 220 2.16 -2.32 3.71
CA VAL A 220 2.62 -3.03 2.52
C VAL A 220 3.72 -4.01 2.93
N PHE A 221 3.60 -5.24 2.47
CA PHE A 221 4.57 -6.30 2.71
C PHE A 221 4.95 -6.98 1.40
N ARG A 222 6.03 -7.76 1.42
CA ARG A 222 6.45 -8.55 0.26
C ARG A 222 6.76 -9.98 0.69
N PHE A 223 6.61 -10.90 -0.25
CA PHE A 223 6.89 -12.31 -0.02
C PHE A 223 7.49 -12.98 -1.26
N ARG A 224 8.15 -14.11 -1.07
CA ARG A 224 8.58 -14.94 -2.18
C ARG A 224 7.40 -15.73 -2.74
N PRO A 225 7.28 -15.88 -4.08
CA PRO A 225 6.12 -16.55 -4.70
C PRO A 225 5.88 -17.98 -4.21
N ASP A 226 6.91 -18.64 -3.70
CA ASP A 226 6.85 -19.99 -3.12
C ASP A 226 6.51 -19.99 -1.62
N GLY A 227 6.30 -18.81 -1.00
CA GLY A 227 6.04 -18.66 0.43
C GLY A 227 7.26 -18.89 1.33
N SER A 228 8.47 -18.97 0.75
CA SER A 228 9.69 -19.23 1.51
C SER A 228 10.09 -18.11 2.46
N ARG A 229 9.74 -16.84 2.15
CA ARG A 229 10.13 -15.68 2.94
C ARG A 229 9.08 -14.56 2.87
N VAL A 230 8.95 -13.81 3.96
CA VAL A 230 8.05 -12.66 4.07
C VAL A 230 8.74 -11.50 4.79
N GLU A 231 8.49 -10.27 4.33
CA GLU A 231 9.09 -9.05 4.88
C GLU A 231 8.08 -7.89 4.85
N VAL A 232 8.13 -7.01 5.85
CA VAL A 232 7.41 -5.73 5.81
C VAL A 232 8.14 -4.79 4.86
N TRP A 233 7.40 -4.16 3.93
CA TRP A 233 7.95 -3.10 3.11
C TRP A 233 7.77 -1.74 3.76
N SER A 234 6.53 -1.39 4.15
CA SER A 234 6.21 -0.16 4.87
C SER A 234 5.07 -0.40 5.84
N ARG A 235 5.01 0.43 6.87
CA ARG A 235 3.95 0.40 7.89
C ARG A 235 3.10 1.66 7.81
N GLY A 236 1.93 1.60 8.43
CA GLY A 236 0.98 2.69 8.37
C GLY A 236 0.16 2.66 7.08
N GLN A 237 -0.24 3.83 6.59
CA GLN A 237 -1.38 4.02 5.71
C GLN A 237 -2.70 3.62 6.41
N VAL A 238 -3.84 3.98 5.86
CA VAL A 238 -5.13 3.60 6.45
C VAL A 238 -5.63 2.31 5.82
N ASN A 239 -5.83 2.34 4.50
CA ASN A 239 -6.31 1.19 3.72
C ASN A 239 -5.68 1.22 2.33
N PRO A 240 -4.41 0.80 2.19
CA PRO A 240 -3.75 0.76 0.90
C PRO A 240 -4.44 -0.23 -0.02
N PHE A 241 -4.78 0.22 -1.23
CA PHE A 241 -5.46 -0.59 -2.23
C PHE A 241 -4.58 -0.84 -3.45
N GLY A 242 -4.39 0.14 -4.33
CA GLY A 242 -3.62 -0.01 -5.56
C GLY A 242 -2.12 0.06 -5.34
N LEU A 243 -1.37 -0.77 -6.06
CA LEU A 243 0.09 -0.75 -6.13
C LEU A 243 0.56 -0.60 -7.57
N ALA A 244 1.58 0.22 -7.80
CA ALA A 244 2.25 0.32 -9.08
C ALA A 244 3.75 0.58 -8.90
N PHE A 245 4.56 0.14 -9.87
CA PHE A 245 5.97 0.47 -9.95
C PHE A 245 6.23 1.45 -11.09
N ASP A 246 7.10 2.43 -10.86
CA ASP A 246 7.70 3.19 -11.96
C ASP A 246 8.89 2.43 -12.58
N ARG A 247 9.41 2.96 -13.68
CA ARG A 247 10.58 2.37 -14.38
C ARG A 247 11.88 2.35 -13.56
N ARG A 248 11.94 3.15 -12.47
CA ARG A 248 13.07 3.15 -11.55
C ARG A 248 12.92 2.10 -10.45
N GLY A 249 11.78 1.40 -10.41
CA GLY A 249 11.46 0.41 -9.38
C GLY A 249 10.97 1.02 -8.08
N ASN A 250 10.57 2.29 -8.05
CA ASN A 250 9.89 2.86 -6.91
C ASN A 250 8.47 2.32 -6.83
N LEU A 251 8.06 1.93 -5.64
CA LEU A 251 6.71 1.45 -5.37
C LEU A 251 5.80 2.60 -4.97
N TYR A 252 4.66 2.69 -5.63
CA TYR A 252 3.58 3.62 -5.31
C TYR A 252 2.36 2.87 -4.78
N SER A 253 1.68 3.47 -3.81
CA SER A 253 0.47 2.92 -3.22
C SER A 253 -0.63 3.97 -3.18
N ALA A 254 -1.81 3.62 -3.70
CA ALA A 254 -3.03 4.36 -3.43
C ALA A 254 -3.54 3.99 -2.03
N ASP A 255 -3.91 4.98 -1.25
CA ASP A 255 -4.40 4.80 0.11
C ASP A 255 -5.77 5.46 0.32
N CYS A 256 -6.75 4.63 0.59
CA CYS A 256 -8.07 5.11 0.96
C CYS A 256 -8.02 5.76 2.36
N HIS A 257 -8.55 6.97 2.51
CA HIS A 257 -8.68 7.76 3.74
C HIS A 257 -7.43 8.52 4.23
N SER A 258 -6.33 8.52 3.49
CA SER A 258 -5.19 9.41 3.78
C SER A 258 -4.81 10.23 2.53
N ALA A 259 -3.54 10.42 2.22
CA ALA A 259 -3.13 11.02 0.96
C ALA A 259 -3.48 10.08 -0.22
N PRO A 260 -3.89 10.62 -1.38
CA PRO A 260 -4.31 9.77 -2.50
C PRO A 260 -3.27 8.74 -2.92
N VAL A 261 -2.01 9.14 -3.05
CA VAL A 261 -0.91 8.24 -3.44
C VAL A 261 0.35 8.59 -2.66
N TYR A 262 1.08 7.56 -2.24
CA TYR A 262 2.43 7.65 -1.69
C TYR A 262 3.45 6.96 -2.58
N GLN A 263 4.66 7.50 -2.71
CA GLN A 263 5.83 6.73 -3.07
C GLN A 263 6.38 6.10 -1.79
N LEU A 264 6.36 4.78 -1.71
CA LEU A 264 6.74 4.07 -0.49
C LEU A 264 8.26 3.89 -0.37
N ILE A 265 8.79 4.28 0.77
CA ILE A 265 10.18 4.04 1.16
C ILE A 265 10.24 2.78 2.01
N PRO A 266 11.16 1.82 1.74
CA PRO A 266 11.32 0.64 2.59
C PRO A 266 11.55 1.03 4.05
N GLY A 267 10.86 0.36 4.98
CA GLY A 267 10.99 0.58 6.41
C GLY A 267 10.36 1.87 6.95
N ALA A 268 9.79 2.73 6.09
CA ALA A 268 9.10 3.94 6.53
C ALA A 268 7.72 3.65 7.15
N VAL A 269 7.25 4.60 7.96
CA VAL A 269 5.91 4.60 8.57
C VAL A 269 5.11 5.76 7.97
N TYR A 270 3.87 5.48 7.55
CA TYR A 270 2.96 6.47 6.96
C TYR A 270 1.80 6.78 7.90
N PRO A 271 1.12 7.95 7.77
CA PRO A 271 -0.01 8.31 8.61
C PRO A 271 -1.14 7.27 8.58
N SER A 272 -1.74 6.97 9.74
CA SER A 272 -2.85 6.02 9.89
C SER A 272 -3.70 6.39 11.11
N PHE A 273 -4.76 7.15 10.92
CA PHE A 273 -5.76 7.52 11.95
C PHE A 273 -5.18 7.81 13.35
N GLY A 274 -4.22 8.74 13.42
CA GLY A 274 -3.63 9.18 14.69
C GLY A 274 -2.66 8.20 15.34
N LYS A 275 -2.30 7.09 14.68
CA LYS A 275 -1.23 6.21 15.17
C LYS A 275 0.12 6.95 15.12
N PRO A 276 0.96 6.78 16.15
CA PRO A 276 2.27 7.42 16.17
C PRO A 276 3.22 6.80 15.12
N HIS A 277 4.17 7.59 14.66
CA HIS A 277 5.33 7.09 13.92
C HIS A 277 6.35 6.43 14.85
N ASP A 278 7.35 5.77 14.28
CA ASP A 278 8.38 4.98 14.98
C ASP A 278 9.51 5.81 15.65
N GLY A 279 9.46 7.12 15.55
CA GLY A 279 10.49 8.04 16.03
C GLY A 279 11.17 8.84 14.95
N LEU A 280 11.25 8.33 13.71
CA LEU A 280 11.86 9.06 12.59
C LEU A 280 10.97 10.12 11.96
N GLY A 281 9.69 10.16 12.31
CA GLY A 281 8.68 10.90 11.58
C GLY A 281 7.97 10.01 10.54
N PHE A 282 6.90 10.54 9.97
CA PHE A 282 6.22 9.87 8.86
C PHE A 282 7.00 9.99 7.56
N GLY A 283 6.88 8.99 6.72
CA GLY A 283 7.35 9.05 5.34
C GLY A 283 6.76 10.27 4.62
N PRO A 284 7.55 10.94 3.75
CA PRO A 284 7.13 12.18 3.13
C PRO A 284 5.94 11.98 2.18
N ALA A 285 5.04 12.97 2.15
CA ALA A 285 3.95 13.03 1.19
C ALA A 285 4.46 13.49 -0.18
N MET A 286 3.78 13.06 -1.25
CA MET A 286 4.05 13.49 -2.62
C MET A 286 2.89 14.28 -3.25
N ILE A 287 1.70 14.22 -2.66
CA ILE A 287 0.47 14.88 -3.12
C ILE A 287 -0.03 15.80 -2.03
N GLU A 288 -0.35 17.05 -2.39
CA GLU A 288 -0.89 18.06 -1.47
C GLU A 288 -2.38 18.37 -1.75
N HIS A 289 -2.92 17.86 -2.86
CA HIS A 289 -4.33 18.02 -3.25
C HIS A 289 -5.10 16.73 -3.04
N THR A 290 -6.43 16.82 -3.14
CA THR A 290 -7.34 15.67 -3.11
C THR A 290 -8.15 15.63 -4.40
N HIS A 291 -8.58 14.45 -4.81
CA HIS A 291 -9.42 14.27 -5.99
C HIS A 291 -10.94 14.26 -5.67
N GLY A 292 -11.34 15.07 -4.69
CA GLY A 292 -12.75 15.19 -4.28
C GLY A 292 -13.30 14.01 -3.49
N SER A 293 -12.46 13.03 -3.16
CA SER A 293 -12.82 11.84 -2.40
C SER A 293 -11.59 11.23 -1.73
N THR A 294 -11.81 10.54 -0.61
CA THR A 294 -10.83 9.67 0.04
C THR A 294 -10.92 8.22 -0.41
N GLY A 295 -11.93 7.85 -1.23
CA GLY A 295 -12.14 6.50 -1.72
C GLY A 295 -11.34 6.20 -2.99
N ILE A 296 -10.03 6.33 -2.92
CA ILE A 296 -9.10 6.02 -4.01
C ILE A 296 -8.81 4.52 -4.06
N ALA A 297 -8.71 3.96 -5.27
CA ALA A 297 -8.56 2.53 -5.47
C ALA A 297 -7.31 2.17 -6.31
N GLY A 298 -7.45 1.55 -7.48
CA GLY A 298 -6.34 1.14 -8.33
C GLY A 298 -5.52 2.28 -8.90
N ILE A 299 -4.24 2.06 -9.15
CA ILE A 299 -3.34 3.02 -9.79
C ILE A 299 -2.54 2.37 -10.91
N ALA A 300 -2.20 3.16 -11.93
CA ALA A 300 -1.26 2.79 -12.98
C ALA A 300 -0.26 3.92 -13.22
N PHE A 301 1.02 3.59 -13.24
CA PHE A 301 2.09 4.54 -13.52
C PHE A 301 2.43 4.52 -15.01
N LEU A 302 2.42 5.69 -15.65
CA LEU A 302 2.71 5.87 -17.07
C LEU A 302 4.16 6.30 -17.22
N ASP A 303 4.97 5.41 -17.76
CA ASP A 303 6.37 5.66 -18.03
C ASP A 303 6.93 4.74 -19.12
N GLY A 304 8.24 4.85 -19.40
CA GLY A 304 8.92 4.00 -20.36
C GLY A 304 8.54 4.26 -21.81
N GLY A 305 7.93 5.39 -22.12
CA GLY A 305 7.61 5.82 -23.47
C GLY A 305 6.40 5.12 -24.10
N ILE A 306 5.63 4.37 -23.28
CA ILE A 306 4.56 3.50 -23.80
C ILE A 306 3.45 4.29 -24.51
N TRP A 307 3.13 5.49 -24.03
CA TRP A 307 2.17 6.40 -24.66
C TRP A 307 2.79 7.67 -25.27
N GLY A 308 4.13 7.71 -25.35
CA GLY A 308 4.90 8.85 -25.83
C GLY A 308 5.41 9.75 -24.71
N PRO A 309 6.35 10.67 -25.03
CA PRO A 309 7.05 11.49 -24.03
C PRO A 309 6.12 12.46 -23.27
N GLU A 310 5.00 12.81 -23.85
CA GLU A 310 3.99 13.68 -23.24
C GLU A 310 3.26 13.02 -22.07
N TRP A 311 3.32 11.69 -21.96
CA TRP A 311 2.68 10.88 -20.93
C TRP A 311 3.69 10.31 -19.90
N GLU A 312 4.97 10.66 -20.04
CA GLU A 312 5.99 10.25 -19.06
C GLU A 312 5.72 10.84 -17.68
N ASP A 313 6.03 10.05 -16.66
CA ASP A 313 5.90 10.42 -15.24
C ASP A 313 4.47 10.89 -14.86
N HIS A 314 3.46 10.19 -15.39
CA HIS A 314 2.06 10.40 -14.98
C HIS A 314 1.55 9.19 -14.20
N VAL A 315 0.62 9.43 -13.28
CA VAL A 315 -0.10 8.40 -12.55
C VAL A 315 -1.60 8.54 -12.81
N LEU A 316 -2.22 7.43 -13.21
CA LEU A 316 -3.67 7.28 -13.30
C LEU A 316 -4.19 6.75 -11.97
N ILE A 317 -5.30 7.30 -11.49
CA ILE A 317 -5.85 7.00 -10.17
C ILE A 317 -7.33 6.70 -10.31
N GLY A 318 -7.74 5.47 -10.01
CA GLY A 318 -9.14 5.06 -9.97
C GLY A 318 -9.87 5.68 -8.79
N ASN A 319 -10.95 6.40 -9.06
CA ASN A 319 -11.77 7.06 -8.05
C ASN A 319 -13.23 6.61 -8.16
N PRO A 320 -13.59 5.49 -7.51
CA PRO A 320 -14.94 4.95 -7.61
C PRO A 320 -16.00 5.83 -6.95
N VAL A 321 -15.64 6.73 -6.04
CA VAL A 321 -16.58 7.63 -5.36
C VAL A 321 -17.03 8.76 -6.29
N THR A 322 -16.09 9.36 -7.02
CA THR A 322 -16.38 10.47 -7.94
C THR A 322 -16.68 9.99 -9.37
N SER A 323 -16.65 8.67 -9.64
CA SER A 323 -16.87 8.05 -10.95
C SER A 323 -15.90 8.60 -12.01
N ARG A 324 -14.59 8.55 -11.71
CA ARG A 324 -13.52 9.13 -12.55
C ARG A 324 -12.24 8.30 -12.49
N VAL A 325 -11.42 8.47 -13.50
CA VAL A 325 -9.99 8.15 -13.44
C VAL A 325 -9.25 9.48 -13.43
N ASN A 326 -8.70 9.84 -12.30
CA ASN A 326 -7.94 11.06 -12.13
C ASN A 326 -6.53 10.90 -12.73
N LEU A 327 -5.87 12.03 -13.02
CA LEU A 327 -4.54 12.08 -13.62
C LEU A 327 -3.68 13.07 -12.88
N ASP A 328 -2.49 12.64 -12.45
CA ASP A 328 -1.46 13.51 -11.92
C ASP A 328 -0.18 13.37 -12.74
N ARG A 329 0.53 14.49 -12.88
CA ARG A 329 1.89 14.49 -13.41
C ARG A 329 2.89 14.59 -12.27
N ILE A 330 3.88 13.70 -12.28
CA ILE A 330 4.93 13.65 -11.28
C ILE A 330 6.15 14.44 -11.75
N HIS A 331 6.62 15.34 -10.90
CA HIS A 331 7.87 16.04 -11.05
C HIS A 331 8.81 15.63 -9.93
N PHE A 332 10.08 15.47 -10.22
CA PHE A 332 11.08 15.08 -9.22
C PHE A 332 11.98 16.24 -8.85
N ALA A 333 12.12 16.53 -7.54
CA ALA A 333 13.18 17.36 -6.98
C ALA A 333 14.18 16.42 -6.30
N GLY A 334 15.33 16.18 -6.96
CA GLY A 334 16.17 15.04 -6.58
C GLY A 334 15.44 13.72 -6.77
N THR A 335 15.20 12.97 -5.69
CA THR A 335 14.39 11.76 -5.71
C THR A 335 12.95 11.95 -5.18
N THR A 336 12.64 13.16 -4.73
CA THR A 336 11.33 13.48 -4.15
C THR A 336 10.30 13.72 -5.24
N PRO A 337 9.25 12.86 -5.35
CA PRO A 337 8.13 13.10 -6.25
C PRO A 337 7.24 14.23 -5.74
N ARG A 338 6.74 15.04 -6.65
CA ARG A 338 5.73 16.07 -6.45
C ARG A 338 4.64 15.89 -7.48
N ALA A 339 3.42 15.60 -7.05
CA ALA A 339 2.30 15.41 -7.96
C ALA A 339 1.61 16.74 -8.27
N GLY A 340 1.34 16.98 -9.54
CA GLY A 340 0.54 18.09 -10.02
C GLY A 340 -0.71 17.59 -10.72
N GLU A 341 -1.88 17.99 -10.20
CA GLU A 341 -3.18 17.61 -10.73
C GLU A 341 -3.32 18.02 -12.21
N ARG A 342 -3.94 17.13 -12.99
CA ARG A 342 -4.29 17.33 -14.40
C ARG A 342 -5.79 17.12 -14.58
N PRO A 343 -6.38 17.55 -15.72
CA PRO A 343 -7.73 17.14 -16.05
C PRO A 343 -7.88 15.62 -16.01
N ASP A 344 -9.02 15.16 -15.50
CA ASP A 344 -9.30 13.72 -15.36
C ASP A 344 -9.09 12.97 -16.67
N PHE A 345 -8.47 11.79 -16.59
CA PHE A 345 -8.21 10.95 -17.75
C PHE A 345 -9.49 10.28 -18.28
N ILE A 346 -10.35 9.82 -17.37
CA ILE A 346 -11.69 9.33 -17.73
C ILE A 346 -12.72 10.04 -16.86
N THR A 347 -13.77 10.56 -17.48
CA THR A 347 -14.96 11.06 -16.80
C THR A 347 -16.18 10.28 -17.27
N SER A 348 -17.16 10.12 -16.38
CA SER A 348 -18.42 9.47 -16.67
C SER A 348 -19.60 10.36 -16.31
N ARG A 349 -20.65 10.36 -17.16
CA ARG A 349 -21.96 10.89 -16.83
C ARG A 349 -22.84 9.85 -16.12
N ASP A 350 -22.42 8.59 -16.11
CA ASP A 350 -23.06 7.52 -15.35
C ASP A 350 -22.51 7.47 -13.92
N PRO A 351 -23.32 7.77 -12.91
CA PRO A 351 -22.87 7.74 -11.51
C PRO A 351 -22.69 6.31 -10.95
N TRP A 352 -22.98 5.27 -11.71
CA TRP A 352 -22.71 3.87 -11.34
C TRP A 352 -21.31 3.42 -11.72
N PHE A 353 -20.57 4.17 -12.55
CA PHE A 353 -19.20 3.89 -12.92
C PHE A 353 -18.28 3.87 -11.70
N ARG A 354 -17.58 2.75 -11.47
CA ARG A 354 -16.72 2.51 -10.30
C ARG A 354 -15.37 1.94 -10.72
N PRO A 355 -14.43 2.77 -11.17
CA PRO A 355 -13.10 2.34 -11.57
C PRO A 355 -12.29 1.94 -10.33
N VAL A 356 -12.26 0.63 -10.03
CA VAL A 356 -11.61 0.09 -8.83
C VAL A 356 -10.20 -0.43 -9.07
N ASP A 357 -9.84 -0.85 -10.30
CA ASP A 357 -8.47 -1.21 -10.64
C ASP A 357 -8.09 -0.78 -12.05
N LEU A 358 -6.82 -0.50 -12.24
CA LEU A 358 -6.21 -0.04 -13.48
C LEU A 358 -4.99 -0.91 -13.77
N HIS A 359 -4.96 -1.55 -14.94
CA HIS A 359 -3.84 -2.38 -15.36
C HIS A 359 -3.33 -1.96 -16.74
N LEU A 360 -2.11 -1.41 -16.77
CA LEU A 360 -1.42 -1.07 -18.00
C LEU A 360 -0.65 -2.29 -18.51
N ALA A 361 -1.16 -2.90 -19.57
CA ALA A 361 -0.55 -4.07 -20.21
C ALA A 361 0.75 -3.71 -20.94
N ALA A 362 1.54 -4.73 -21.27
CA ALA A 362 2.85 -4.55 -21.90
C ALA A 362 2.78 -3.95 -23.32
N ASP A 363 1.65 -4.11 -24.00
CA ASP A 363 1.36 -3.53 -25.32
C ASP A 363 0.86 -2.07 -25.27
N GLY A 364 0.69 -1.52 -24.06
CA GLY A 364 0.19 -0.17 -23.84
C GLY A 364 -1.33 -0.06 -23.77
N THR A 365 -2.05 -1.16 -23.81
CA THR A 365 -3.48 -1.18 -23.51
C THR A 365 -3.70 -0.97 -22.02
N LEU A 366 -4.59 -0.05 -21.66
CA LEU A 366 -5.05 0.11 -20.28
C LEU A 366 -6.38 -0.64 -20.12
N TYR A 367 -6.39 -1.63 -19.24
CA TYR A 367 -7.61 -2.29 -18.80
C TYR A 367 -8.07 -1.66 -17.49
N LEU A 368 -9.38 -1.49 -17.36
CA LEU A 368 -10.01 -0.86 -16.20
C LEU A 368 -11.12 -1.75 -15.68
N ALA A 369 -11.03 -2.13 -14.41
CA ALA A 369 -12.10 -2.84 -13.71
C ALA A 369 -13.14 -1.83 -13.22
N ASP A 370 -14.34 -1.97 -13.73
CA ASP A 370 -15.51 -1.22 -13.31
C ASP A 370 -16.41 -2.13 -12.47
N PHE A 371 -16.36 -1.93 -11.17
CA PHE A 371 -17.19 -2.68 -10.22
C PHE A 371 -18.69 -2.40 -10.40
N TYR A 372 -19.04 -1.35 -11.11
CA TYR A 372 -20.36 -0.91 -11.52
C TYR A 372 -21.46 -1.09 -10.45
N ASN A 373 -21.66 -0.10 -9.62
CA ASN A 373 -22.57 -0.24 -8.48
C ASN A 373 -23.32 1.07 -8.17
N ARG A 374 -24.60 0.93 -7.81
CA ARG A 374 -25.44 2.02 -7.32
C ARG A 374 -24.91 2.64 -6.02
N ILE A 375 -24.34 1.80 -5.14
CA ILE A 375 -23.95 2.16 -3.79
C ILE A 375 -22.44 2.34 -3.73
N ILE A 376 -22.02 3.45 -3.11
CA ILE A 376 -20.66 3.73 -2.69
C ILE A 376 -20.64 3.65 -1.17
N GLY A 377 -19.56 3.18 -0.62
CA GLY A 377 -19.41 3.06 0.82
C GLY A 377 -19.76 1.67 1.32
N HIS A 378 -19.22 1.36 2.46
CA HIS A 378 -19.31 0.06 3.09
C HIS A 378 -20.10 0.13 4.40
N TYR A 379 -19.58 0.88 5.35
CA TYR A 379 -20.23 1.04 6.65
C TYR A 379 -21.24 2.19 6.65
N GLU A 380 -21.08 3.13 5.73
CA GLU A 380 -21.95 4.31 5.60
C GLU A 380 -23.34 3.97 5.06
N VAL A 381 -23.45 2.88 4.31
CA VAL A 381 -24.72 2.33 3.82
C VAL A 381 -24.87 0.91 4.35
N PRO A 382 -26.01 0.54 4.94
CA PRO A 382 -26.23 -0.82 5.48
C PRO A 382 -25.83 -1.90 4.47
N LEU A 383 -25.15 -2.93 4.95
CA LEU A 383 -24.66 -4.02 4.08
C LEU A 383 -25.83 -4.79 3.42
N ASP A 384 -26.97 -4.87 4.06
CA ASP A 384 -28.20 -5.52 3.56
C ASP A 384 -29.07 -4.62 2.68
N HIS A 385 -28.58 -3.39 2.35
CA HIS A 385 -29.34 -2.47 1.53
C HIS A 385 -29.67 -3.10 0.14
N PRO A 386 -30.96 -3.13 -0.26
CA PRO A 386 -31.42 -3.87 -1.45
C PRO A 386 -30.89 -3.27 -2.77
N GLY A 387 -30.37 -2.06 -2.75
CA GLY A 387 -29.78 -1.41 -3.94
C GLY A 387 -28.34 -1.83 -4.24
N ARG A 388 -27.70 -2.70 -3.43
CA ARG A 388 -26.37 -3.23 -3.75
C ARG A 388 -26.46 -4.20 -4.91
N ASP A 389 -25.91 -3.80 -6.04
CA ASP A 389 -25.86 -4.63 -7.25
C ASP A 389 -24.82 -5.74 -7.10
N ARG A 390 -25.18 -6.96 -7.47
CA ARG A 390 -24.32 -8.15 -7.41
C ARG A 390 -24.15 -8.84 -8.77
N GLU A 391 -24.80 -8.33 -9.81
CA GLU A 391 -24.83 -9.03 -11.11
C GLU A 391 -23.97 -8.35 -12.15
N ARG A 392 -23.84 -7.02 -12.09
CA ARG A 392 -23.17 -6.23 -13.12
C ARG A 392 -21.71 -6.01 -12.79
N GLY A 393 -20.92 -5.84 -13.83
CA GLY A 393 -19.51 -5.47 -13.76
C GLY A 393 -18.92 -5.48 -15.15
N ARG A 394 -17.97 -4.58 -15.40
CA ARG A 394 -17.44 -4.35 -16.75
C ARG A 394 -15.94 -4.19 -16.73
N ILE A 395 -15.33 -4.50 -17.85
CA ILE A 395 -13.92 -4.23 -18.09
C ILE A 395 -13.85 -3.35 -19.33
N TRP A 396 -13.31 -2.15 -19.15
CA TRP A 396 -13.07 -1.21 -20.22
C TRP A 396 -11.65 -1.35 -20.74
N ARG A 397 -11.49 -1.23 -22.06
CA ARG A 397 -10.21 -1.22 -22.75
C ARG A 397 -9.95 0.16 -23.30
N VAL A 398 -8.85 0.79 -22.92
CA VAL A 398 -8.41 2.08 -23.44
C VAL A 398 -7.11 1.90 -24.20
N ALA A 399 -7.07 2.37 -25.43
CA ALA A 399 -5.91 2.27 -26.30
C ALA A 399 -5.62 3.61 -26.99
N LYS A 400 -4.35 3.89 -27.26
CA LYS A 400 -3.93 5.03 -28.06
C LYS A 400 -4.27 4.76 -29.54
N LYS A 401 -4.92 5.71 -30.23
CA LYS A 401 -5.40 5.53 -31.63
C LYS A 401 -4.26 5.32 -32.62
N GLU A 402 -3.13 5.96 -32.39
CA GLU A 402 -1.93 5.83 -33.23
C GLU A 402 -1.06 4.61 -32.86
N GLY A 403 -1.55 3.77 -31.93
CA GLY A 403 -0.81 2.68 -31.34
C GLY A 403 0.10 3.13 -30.22
N ALA A 404 0.43 2.19 -29.34
CA ALA A 404 1.36 2.41 -28.23
C ALA A 404 2.78 2.03 -28.63
N GLY A 405 3.76 2.68 -28.01
CA GLY A 405 5.16 2.28 -28.09
C GLY A 405 5.42 0.99 -27.32
N LYS A 406 6.60 0.42 -27.48
CA LYS A 406 7.04 -0.67 -26.60
C LYS A 406 7.53 -0.07 -25.28
N ARG A 407 6.97 -0.54 -24.17
CA ARG A 407 7.42 -0.13 -22.83
C ARG A 407 8.89 -0.50 -22.64
N LYS A 408 9.72 0.48 -22.33
CA LYS A 408 11.11 0.23 -21.97
C LYS A 408 11.14 -0.59 -20.67
N ARG A 409 12.04 -1.57 -20.65
CA ARG A 409 12.19 -2.45 -19.48
C ARG A 409 12.58 -1.64 -18.25
N LEU A 410 12.17 -2.11 -17.07
CA LEU A 410 12.63 -1.58 -15.78
C LEU A 410 14.16 -1.52 -15.76
N GLU A 411 14.72 -0.34 -15.57
CA GLU A 411 16.13 -0.15 -15.27
C GLU A 411 16.31 -0.41 -13.77
N VAL A 412 16.51 -1.67 -13.40
CA VAL A 412 16.97 -1.98 -12.04
C VAL A 412 18.43 -1.56 -11.96
N LEU A 413 18.66 -0.37 -11.46
CA LEU A 413 20.00 0.10 -11.11
C LEU A 413 20.49 -0.74 -9.91
N GLY A 414 21.27 -1.79 -10.19
CA GLY A 414 22.01 -2.50 -9.16
C GLY A 414 23.18 -1.61 -8.72
N THR A 415 23.31 -1.35 -7.42
CA THR A 415 24.53 -0.73 -6.89
C THR A 415 25.57 -1.80 -6.69
N ALA A 416 26.75 -1.66 -7.33
CA ALA A 416 27.86 -2.61 -7.21
C ALA A 416 28.40 -2.66 -5.77
N ASP A 417 28.45 -1.51 -5.08
CA ASP A 417 28.80 -1.36 -3.65
C ASP A 417 27.99 -0.22 -3.05
N PRO A 418 27.04 -0.53 -2.14
CA PRO A 418 26.19 0.50 -1.55
C PRO A 418 26.96 1.59 -0.81
N VAL A 419 28.08 1.27 -0.16
CA VAL A 419 28.86 2.25 0.61
C VAL A 419 29.48 3.29 -0.33
N THR A 420 30.08 2.84 -1.43
CA THR A 420 30.65 3.74 -2.45
C THR A 420 29.56 4.57 -3.13
N ALA A 421 28.40 3.96 -3.43
CA ALA A 421 27.30 4.63 -4.11
C ALA A 421 26.64 5.75 -3.27
N LEU A 422 26.81 5.76 -1.94
CA LEU A 422 26.35 6.87 -1.09
C LEU A 422 27.05 8.21 -1.42
N SER A 423 28.24 8.20 -2.01
CA SER A 423 28.96 9.40 -2.43
C SER A 423 28.74 9.78 -3.90
N SER A 424 27.81 9.12 -4.60
CA SER A 424 27.49 9.44 -5.99
C SER A 424 26.89 10.85 -6.12
N THR A 425 27.19 11.50 -7.24
CA THR A 425 26.54 12.78 -7.63
C THR A 425 25.09 12.58 -8.08
N ASP A 426 24.71 11.35 -8.49
CA ASP A 426 23.34 11.01 -8.84
C ASP A 426 22.52 10.70 -7.56
N PRO A 427 21.48 11.50 -7.25
CA PRO A 427 20.64 11.27 -6.07
C PRO A 427 19.91 9.91 -6.13
N TRP A 428 19.63 9.37 -7.32
CA TRP A 428 18.99 8.05 -7.45
C TRP A 428 19.93 6.90 -7.07
N GLU A 429 21.23 7.01 -7.40
CA GLU A 429 22.21 6.03 -6.94
C GLU A 429 22.36 6.06 -5.42
N ARG A 430 22.43 7.27 -4.80
CA ARG A 430 22.41 7.42 -3.34
C ARG A 430 21.15 6.82 -2.71
N ARG A 431 19.99 7.04 -3.34
CA ARG A 431 18.72 6.48 -2.89
C ARG A 431 18.74 4.95 -2.91
N ARG A 432 19.21 4.32 -4.00
CA ARG A 432 19.34 2.86 -4.11
C ARG A 432 20.33 2.29 -3.11
N ALA A 433 21.43 3.00 -2.88
CA ALA A 433 22.40 2.63 -1.85
C ALA A 433 21.77 2.60 -0.45
N ALA A 434 21.03 3.65 -0.09
CA ALA A 434 20.31 3.70 1.18
C ALA A 434 19.29 2.56 1.31
N GLU A 435 18.47 2.32 0.29
CA GLU A 435 17.48 1.23 0.27
C GLU A 435 18.14 -0.15 0.40
N SER A 436 19.28 -0.37 -0.25
CA SER A 436 20.06 -1.59 -0.09
C SER A 436 20.57 -1.79 1.35
N LEU A 437 21.00 -0.70 2.02
CA LEU A 437 21.46 -0.72 3.39
C LEU A 437 20.33 -0.84 4.42
N ILE A 438 19.09 -0.52 4.05
CA ILE A 438 17.91 -0.87 4.85
C ILE A 438 17.72 -2.39 4.86
N GLU A 439 17.88 -3.04 3.72
CA GLU A 439 17.75 -4.50 3.58
C GLU A 439 18.93 -5.27 4.17
N GLN A 440 20.14 -4.74 4.02
CA GLN A 440 21.38 -5.36 4.45
C GLN A 440 22.26 -4.35 5.22
N PRO A 441 21.92 -4.07 6.48
CA PRO A 441 22.65 -3.08 7.27
C PRO A 441 24.09 -3.54 7.55
N ALA A 442 25.03 -2.58 7.53
CA ALA A 442 26.44 -2.82 7.78
C ALA A 442 27.04 -1.73 8.67
N LEU A 443 27.90 -2.11 9.63
CA LEU A 443 28.56 -1.16 10.54
C LEU A 443 29.40 -0.10 9.82
N GLY A 444 30.13 -0.51 8.80
CA GLY A 444 30.95 0.40 7.99
C GLY A 444 30.18 1.48 7.23
N SER A 445 28.84 1.36 7.15
CA SER A 445 27.98 2.30 6.44
C SER A 445 27.53 3.48 7.32
N VAL A 446 27.71 3.44 8.64
CA VAL A 446 27.21 4.47 9.56
C VAL A 446 27.76 5.85 9.22
N THR A 447 29.09 6.00 9.11
CA THR A 447 29.73 7.28 8.75
C THR A 447 29.36 7.72 7.32
N PRO A 448 29.46 6.88 6.27
CA PRO A 448 29.01 7.25 4.93
C PRO A 448 27.54 7.70 4.87
N LEU A 449 26.63 7.04 5.57
CA LEU A 449 25.21 7.44 5.63
C LEU A 449 25.03 8.80 6.31
N ARG A 450 25.75 9.10 7.39
CA ARG A 450 25.72 10.41 8.05
C ARG A 450 26.23 11.51 7.11
N THR A 451 27.34 11.27 6.42
CA THR A 451 27.88 12.21 5.43
C THR A 451 26.87 12.46 4.31
N ALA A 452 26.32 11.39 3.71
CA ALA A 452 25.33 11.51 2.65
C ALA A 452 24.06 12.26 3.12
N LEU A 453 23.62 12.06 4.36
CA LEU A 453 22.47 12.77 4.94
C LEU A 453 22.76 14.26 5.10
N ALA A 454 23.94 14.63 5.60
CA ALA A 454 24.36 16.02 5.76
C ALA A 454 24.51 16.77 4.42
N GLU A 455 24.91 16.06 3.36
CA GLU A 455 25.10 16.62 2.02
C GLU A 455 23.81 16.62 1.17
N THR A 456 22.74 15.96 1.63
CA THR A 456 21.49 15.89 0.89
C THR A 456 20.65 17.16 1.13
N PRO A 457 20.24 17.87 0.05
CA PRO A 457 19.39 19.05 0.15
C PRO A 457 18.08 18.79 0.90
N ASP A 458 17.59 19.79 1.65
CA ASP A 458 16.38 19.66 2.46
C ASP A 458 15.12 19.38 1.63
N GLU A 459 15.07 19.86 0.39
CA GLU A 459 13.97 19.62 -0.54
C GLU A 459 13.89 18.18 -1.06
N ASP A 460 15.00 17.39 -1.02
CA ASP A 460 14.97 15.97 -1.35
C ASP A 460 14.57 15.14 -0.12
N THR A 461 13.33 15.37 0.32
CA THR A 461 12.76 14.77 1.53
C THR A 461 12.72 13.24 1.48
N HIS A 462 12.55 12.65 0.28
CA HIS A 462 12.50 11.19 0.13
C HIS A 462 13.89 10.56 0.30
N LEU A 463 14.94 11.14 -0.28
CA LEU A 463 16.31 10.66 -0.07
C LEU A 463 16.72 10.82 1.39
N ARG A 464 16.47 12.01 1.98
CA ARG A 464 16.75 12.25 3.41
C ARG A 464 16.07 11.20 4.30
N HIS A 465 14.80 10.91 4.06
CA HIS A 465 14.08 9.90 4.84
C HIS A 465 14.63 8.49 4.63
N ALA A 466 14.94 8.09 3.40
CA ALA A 466 15.57 6.80 3.11
C ALA A 466 16.93 6.64 3.80
N LEU A 467 17.77 7.68 3.79
CA LEU A 467 19.05 7.70 4.50
C LEU A 467 18.87 7.58 6.01
N ARG A 468 17.89 8.26 6.60
CA ARG A 468 17.55 8.16 8.03
C ARG A 468 17.06 6.75 8.42
N VAL A 469 16.24 6.12 7.58
CA VAL A 469 15.82 4.72 7.79
C VAL A 469 17.01 3.77 7.69
N ALA A 470 17.88 3.93 6.67
CA ALA A 470 19.09 3.13 6.52
C ALA A 470 20.02 3.27 7.73
N LEU A 471 20.25 4.51 8.18
CA LEU A 471 21.06 4.79 9.36
C LEU A 471 20.47 4.17 10.63
N LYS A 472 19.15 4.27 10.83
CA LYS A 472 18.44 3.58 11.92
C LYS A 472 18.73 2.08 11.90
N HIS A 473 18.62 1.42 10.73
CA HIS A 473 18.89 -0.02 10.63
C HIS A 473 20.35 -0.37 10.91
N CYS A 474 21.31 0.41 10.41
CA CYS A 474 22.72 0.21 10.70
C CYS A 474 23.04 0.42 12.19
N LEU A 475 22.38 1.38 12.84
CA LEU A 475 22.55 1.67 14.27
C LEU A 475 21.93 0.62 15.20
N THR A 476 21.11 -0.32 14.70
CA THR A 476 20.68 -1.48 15.49
C THR A 476 21.77 -2.52 15.69
N LEU A 477 22.83 -2.48 14.89
CA LEU A 477 23.93 -3.43 14.98
C LEU A 477 24.76 -3.19 16.24
N PRO A 478 25.20 -4.24 16.95
CA PRO A 478 26.04 -4.09 18.15
C PRO A 478 27.29 -3.26 17.88
N GLY A 479 27.58 -2.29 18.75
CA GLY A 479 28.75 -1.43 18.64
C GLY A 479 28.63 -0.30 17.61
N ALA A 480 27.49 -0.11 16.97
CA ALA A 480 27.29 0.92 15.94
C ALA A 480 27.44 2.35 16.46
N PHE A 481 27.24 2.57 17.76
CA PHE A 481 27.45 3.86 18.42
C PHE A 481 28.91 4.08 18.88
N SER A 482 29.79 3.07 18.74
CA SER A 482 31.21 3.21 19.07
C SER A 482 31.88 4.23 18.15
N GLY A 483 32.55 5.23 18.75
CA GLY A 483 33.23 6.28 17.99
C GLY A 483 32.29 7.39 17.46
N ILE A 484 31.03 7.42 17.91
CA ILE A 484 30.13 8.56 17.66
C ILE A 484 30.18 9.47 18.89
N ASP A 485 31.07 10.46 18.85
CA ASP A 485 31.31 11.38 19.96
C ASP A 485 30.44 12.65 19.91
N GLU A 486 29.83 12.93 18.74
CA GLU A 486 28.98 14.10 18.54
C GLU A 486 27.65 13.96 19.30
N LYS A 487 27.59 14.54 20.49
CA LYS A 487 26.41 14.52 21.36
C LYS A 487 25.43 15.68 21.08
N ASP A 488 25.80 16.61 20.23
CA ASP A 488 25.00 17.79 19.88
C ASP A 488 24.26 17.63 18.53
N ASP A 489 24.41 16.47 17.83
CA ASP A 489 23.75 16.17 16.57
C ASP A 489 22.26 15.86 16.79
N ALA A 490 21.41 16.82 16.47
CA ALA A 490 19.97 16.73 16.66
C ALA A 490 19.27 15.69 15.74
N ASP A 491 19.76 15.56 14.50
CA ASP A 491 19.25 14.55 13.56
C ASP A 491 19.59 13.13 14.03
N LEU A 492 20.84 12.93 14.45
CA LEU A 492 21.25 11.64 15.02
C LEU A 492 20.50 11.31 16.30
N ALA A 493 20.24 12.32 17.16
CA ALA A 493 19.43 12.14 18.35
C ALA A 493 18.01 11.68 18.03
N ALA A 494 17.36 12.28 17.02
CA ALA A 494 16.05 11.85 16.55
C ALA A 494 16.06 10.42 16.02
N ILE A 495 17.11 10.03 15.29
CA ILE A 495 17.27 8.67 14.75
C ILE A 495 17.51 7.67 15.89
N ALA A 496 18.37 8.00 16.86
CA ALA A 496 18.68 7.14 18.01
C ALA A 496 17.44 6.80 18.84
N LEU A 497 16.47 7.72 18.97
CA LEU A 497 15.18 7.44 19.61
C LEU A 497 14.36 6.33 18.91
N ALA A 498 14.59 6.10 17.63
CA ALA A 498 13.95 5.05 16.88
C ALA A 498 14.73 3.72 16.88
N VAL A 499 15.89 3.66 17.54
CA VAL A 499 16.76 2.47 17.64
C VAL A 499 16.56 1.78 18.99
N PRO A 500 15.80 0.67 19.08
CA PRO A 500 15.41 0.04 20.35
C PRO A 500 16.53 -0.84 20.94
N THR A 501 17.71 -0.25 21.23
CA THR A 501 18.90 -0.96 21.74
C THR A 501 19.49 -0.29 22.97
N ALA A 502 20.20 -1.07 23.80
CA ALA A 502 20.92 -0.56 24.95
C ALA A 502 22.05 0.41 24.56
N ASP A 503 22.71 0.19 23.41
CA ASP A 503 23.74 1.08 22.88
C ASP A 503 23.17 2.47 22.53
N ALA A 504 21.99 2.51 21.91
CA ALA A 504 21.27 3.75 21.62
C ALA A 504 20.86 4.47 22.91
N ALA A 505 20.35 3.76 23.91
CA ALA A 505 20.00 4.33 25.21
C ALA A 505 21.23 4.91 25.90
N ALA A 506 22.36 4.19 25.95
CA ALA A 506 23.62 4.68 26.53
C ALA A 506 24.12 5.95 25.81
N TRP A 507 24.03 6.00 24.49
CA TRP A 507 24.39 7.19 23.69
C TRP A 507 23.46 8.37 23.98
N LEU A 508 22.13 8.13 24.02
CA LEU A 508 21.10 9.14 24.30
C LEU A 508 21.20 9.71 25.73
N LEU A 509 21.72 8.96 26.71
CA LEU A 509 21.94 9.47 28.06
C LEU A 509 22.86 10.69 28.06
N GLY A 510 23.95 10.64 27.27
CA GLY A 510 24.88 11.75 27.12
C GLY A 510 24.53 12.78 26.03
N CYS A 511 23.42 12.60 25.33
CA CYS A 511 23.03 13.45 24.21
C CYS A 511 22.55 14.83 24.69
N LYS A 512 23.07 15.90 24.08
CA LYS A 512 22.67 17.30 24.29
C LYS A 512 21.89 17.88 23.11
N GLY A 513 21.97 17.24 21.95
CA GLY A 513 21.22 17.63 20.75
C GLY A 513 19.72 17.43 20.98
N VAL A 514 18.94 18.48 20.78
CA VAL A 514 17.48 18.45 20.82
C VAL A 514 16.95 18.72 19.44
N PRO A 515 16.16 17.83 18.81
CA PRO A 515 15.59 18.06 17.51
C PRO A 515 14.72 19.32 17.51
N GLU A 516 14.84 20.14 16.48
CA GLU A 516 14.08 21.38 16.35
C GLU A 516 12.56 21.10 16.34
N GLY A 517 11.81 21.86 17.11
CA GLY A 517 10.35 21.70 17.21
C GLY A 517 9.86 20.46 17.98
N ALA A 518 10.75 19.63 18.52
CA ALA A 518 10.39 18.42 19.27
C ALA A 518 9.97 18.76 20.73
N THR A 519 8.73 19.21 20.90
CA THR A 519 8.17 19.55 22.23
C THR A 519 8.04 18.32 23.15
N ASP A 520 8.02 17.13 22.58
CA ASP A 520 7.93 15.83 23.27
C ASP A 520 9.30 15.11 23.43
N TRP A 521 10.41 15.78 23.13
CA TRP A 521 11.75 15.19 23.20
C TRP A 521 12.07 14.59 24.57
N ALA A 522 11.92 15.37 25.63
CA ALA A 522 12.31 14.93 26.97
C ALA A 522 11.47 13.71 27.46
N PRO A 523 10.14 13.70 27.33
CA PRO A 523 9.36 12.49 27.63
C PRO A 523 9.76 11.27 26.82
N ARG A 524 9.97 11.42 25.52
CA ARG A 524 10.35 10.30 24.63
C ARG A 524 11.74 9.77 24.96
N ARG A 525 12.72 10.66 25.21
CA ARG A 525 14.05 10.25 25.65
C ARG A 525 13.97 9.47 26.96
N ARG A 526 13.23 9.94 27.98
CA ARG A 526 13.02 9.23 29.24
C ARG A 526 12.43 7.84 29.02
N ALA A 527 11.35 7.74 28.29
CA ALA A 527 10.71 6.46 27.99
C ALA A 527 11.65 5.49 27.27
N HIS A 528 12.47 5.99 26.32
CA HIS A 528 13.45 5.18 25.61
C HIS A 528 14.55 4.68 26.55
N LEU A 529 15.12 5.54 27.39
CA LEU A 529 16.15 5.18 28.36
C LEU A 529 15.64 4.16 29.40
N ALA A 530 14.42 4.34 29.90
CA ALA A 530 13.80 3.43 30.84
C ALA A 530 13.54 2.04 30.22
N LYS A 531 13.08 2.00 28.96
CA LYS A 531 12.70 0.76 28.28
C LYS A 531 13.88 -0.04 27.74
N HIS A 532 14.91 0.64 27.23
CA HIS A 532 16.00 0.02 26.47
C HIS A 532 17.37 0.15 27.15
N GLY A 533 17.49 0.98 28.21
CA GLY A 533 18.74 1.21 28.91
C GLY A 533 19.19 0.00 29.72
N SER A 534 20.52 -0.12 29.93
CA SER A 534 21.08 -1.02 30.94
C SER A 534 20.69 -0.55 32.35
N PRO A 535 20.84 -1.39 33.40
CA PRO A 535 20.58 -0.97 34.77
C PRO A 535 21.34 0.31 35.18
N GLU A 536 22.57 0.50 34.67
CA GLU A 536 23.41 1.68 34.93
C GLU A 536 22.82 2.93 34.24
N VAL A 537 22.31 2.79 33.01
CA VAL A 537 21.64 3.89 32.25
C VAL A 537 20.36 4.30 32.98
N VAL A 538 19.55 3.33 33.42
CA VAL A 538 18.33 3.61 34.19
C VAL A 538 18.64 4.27 35.52
N ALA A 539 19.67 3.80 36.27
CA ALA A 539 20.09 4.42 37.51
C ALA A 539 20.55 5.88 37.30
N SER A 540 21.28 6.15 36.21
CA SER A 540 21.71 7.50 35.84
C SER A 540 20.52 8.41 35.48
N LEU A 541 19.54 7.90 34.73
CA LEU A 541 18.30 8.61 34.43
C LEU A 541 17.54 8.97 35.72
N LEU A 542 17.39 8.03 36.65
CA LEU A 542 16.72 8.27 37.92
C LEU A 542 17.46 9.35 38.75
N ALA A 543 18.80 9.33 38.75
CA ALA A 543 19.60 10.36 39.42
C ALA A 543 19.40 11.76 38.80
N GLU A 544 19.32 11.86 37.45
CA GLU A 544 18.99 13.10 36.75
C GLU A 544 17.61 13.63 37.16
N GLU A 545 16.58 12.79 37.16
CA GLU A 545 15.20 13.18 37.51
C GLU A 545 15.08 13.58 38.99
N ILE A 546 15.75 12.88 39.92
CA ILE A 546 15.80 13.26 41.33
C ILE A 546 16.47 14.64 41.51
N ALA A 547 17.57 14.90 40.79
CA ALA A 547 18.24 16.19 40.85
C ALA A 547 17.38 17.34 40.27
N LEU A 548 16.61 17.06 39.23
CA LEU A 548 15.68 18.01 38.66
C LEU A 548 14.48 18.28 39.58
N SER A 549 13.92 17.25 40.21
CA SER A 549 12.78 17.37 41.13
C SER A 549 13.16 18.09 42.44
N ALA A 550 14.38 17.94 42.93
CA ALA A 550 14.88 18.68 44.09
C ALA A 550 14.91 20.21 43.87
N ASN A 551 14.83 20.66 42.61
CA ASN A 551 14.81 22.08 42.23
C ASN A 551 13.41 22.60 41.81
N ARG A 552 12.36 21.77 41.88
CA ARG A 552 10.99 22.13 41.48
C ARG A 552 9.99 21.75 42.57
N GLU A 553 9.18 22.73 43.00
CA GLU A 553 8.00 22.49 43.83
C GLU A 553 6.75 22.41 42.93
N SER A 554 6.45 21.27 42.29
CA SER A 554 5.18 21.12 41.57
C SER A 554 4.76 19.68 41.25
N ALA A 555 3.44 19.47 41.09
CA ALA A 555 2.78 18.19 40.81
C ALA A 555 3.14 17.53 39.45
N GLN A 556 3.87 18.20 38.58
CA GLN A 556 4.33 17.63 37.27
C GLN A 556 5.47 16.60 37.45
N ASP A 557 6.11 16.57 38.60
CA ASP A 557 7.24 15.67 38.89
C ASP A 557 6.77 14.23 39.13
N ALA A 558 5.54 14.03 39.64
CA ALA A 558 4.99 12.68 39.87
C ALA A 558 4.75 11.90 38.56
N ASP A 559 4.38 12.57 37.49
CA ASP A 559 4.13 11.94 36.18
C ASP A 559 5.45 11.47 35.51
N ALA A 560 6.56 12.16 35.76
CA ALA A 560 7.86 11.76 35.23
C ALA A 560 8.36 10.44 35.88
N PHE A 561 8.14 10.28 37.21
CA PHE A 561 8.48 9.04 37.90
C PHE A 561 7.57 7.86 37.54
N LEU A 562 6.26 8.13 37.35
CA LEU A 562 5.30 7.12 36.91
C LEU A 562 5.66 6.59 35.52
N GLY A 563 6.01 7.48 34.58
CA GLY A 563 6.41 7.07 33.22
C GLY A 563 7.68 6.22 33.16
N ILE A 564 8.60 6.36 34.11
CA ILE A 564 9.80 5.50 34.26
C ILE A 564 9.43 4.14 34.84
N ALA A 565 8.47 4.09 35.78
CA ALA A 565 8.06 2.85 36.47
C ALA A 565 7.16 1.98 35.56
N GLU A 566 6.46 2.58 34.60
CA GLU A 566 5.59 1.89 33.62
C GLU A 566 6.36 1.38 32.38
N ALA A 567 7.54 1.92 32.07
CA ALA A 567 8.39 1.51 30.94
C ALA A 567 9.32 0.35 31.32
#